data_22100ffa7f97a4a44a31572c7c62fd4c
#
_entry.id   22100ffa7f97a4a44a31572c7c62fd4c
#
_cell.length_a   1.000
_cell.length_b   1.000
_cell.length_c   1.000
_cell.angle_alpha   90.00
_cell.angle_beta   90.00
_cell.angle_gamma   90.00
#
_symmetry.space_group_name_H-M   'P 1'
#
loop_
_entity.id
_entity.type
_entity.pdbx_description
1 polymer ?
#
loop_
_entity_poly.entity_id
_entity_poly.type
_entity_poly.pdbx_seq_one_letter_code
_entity_poly.pdbx_strand_id
1 'polypeptide(L)'
;MTVHDVLHYLDLHVAPLSLKESWDNVGLLLGRGKKSVTKVLVALDATGAVCAEAKALGCDLVVTHHPVIFHPTGHVTDDPMTETVLDFLESGIAVISMHTNLDLALDGVNDVLAETLGLDHIMTLESDEDEALCHLIRTGFVKPCELPDFAAFVKDRLGCPGLRYASGGKPVREVAVGGGACAGYIEFVAESGADTFVTADLKYHDFQLAEKLGLNLIDAGHFETENPVIASLAARLGEQFPELEVRIAHHGDCIRYL
;
A
#
# COMPACT_ATOMS: atom_id res chain seq x y z
N MET A 1 -6.11 9.24 25.34
CA MET A 1 -6.47 8.43 24.17
C MET A 1 -5.93 7.03 24.31
N THR A 2 -6.55 6.03 23.72
CA THR A 2 -6.14 4.61 23.76
C THR A 2 -5.90 4.07 22.35
N VAL A 3 -5.27 2.89 22.25
CA VAL A 3 -5.10 2.17 20.98
C VAL A 3 -6.45 1.91 20.30
N HIS A 4 -7.51 1.59 21.09
CA HIS A 4 -8.86 1.40 20.54
C HIS A 4 -9.46 2.69 19.96
N ASP A 5 -9.17 3.87 20.53
CA ASP A 5 -9.67 5.13 19.99
C ASP A 5 -9.05 5.42 18.61
N VAL A 6 -7.75 5.13 18.45
CA VAL A 6 -7.05 5.23 17.16
C VAL A 6 -7.62 4.23 16.15
N LEU A 7 -7.76 2.95 16.55
CA LEU A 7 -8.35 1.93 15.67
C LEU A 7 -9.77 2.29 15.24
N HIS A 8 -10.59 2.80 16.16
CA HIS A 8 -11.96 3.20 15.88
C HIS A 8 -12.03 4.32 14.84
N TYR A 9 -11.12 5.30 14.94
CA TYR A 9 -11.02 6.35 13.92
C TYR A 9 -10.59 5.79 12.55
N LEU A 10 -9.59 4.91 12.53
CA LEU A 10 -9.12 4.28 11.30
C LEU A 10 -10.23 3.46 10.62
N ASP A 11 -11.01 2.69 11.40
CA ASP A 11 -12.12 1.88 10.92
C ASP A 11 -13.29 2.73 10.38
N LEU A 12 -13.64 3.82 11.05
CA LEU A 12 -14.83 4.60 10.66
C LEU A 12 -14.56 5.69 9.62
N HIS A 13 -13.33 6.24 9.58
CA HIS A 13 -13.06 7.47 8.84
C HIS A 13 -11.90 7.36 7.85
N VAL A 14 -11.13 6.28 7.89
CA VAL A 14 -9.99 6.08 6.97
C VAL A 14 -10.26 4.92 6.03
N ALA A 15 -10.41 3.71 6.56
CA ALA A 15 -10.65 2.51 5.78
C ALA A 15 -11.40 1.48 6.64
N PRO A 16 -12.72 1.30 6.46
CA PRO A 16 -13.48 0.32 7.21
C PRO A 16 -12.84 -1.06 7.17
N LEU A 17 -12.66 -1.69 8.34
CA LEU A 17 -12.10 -3.04 8.43
C LEU A 17 -12.93 -4.09 7.71
N SER A 18 -14.21 -3.80 7.47
CA SER A 18 -15.10 -4.68 6.69
C SER A 18 -14.81 -4.71 5.20
N LEU A 19 -14.05 -3.74 4.67
CA LEU A 19 -13.64 -3.72 3.27
C LEU A 19 -12.54 -4.73 2.93
N LYS A 20 -11.85 -5.24 3.96
CA LYS A 20 -10.73 -6.16 3.74
C LYS A 20 -11.14 -7.40 2.95
N GLU A 21 -10.20 -7.93 2.18
CA GLU A 21 -10.34 -9.24 1.56
C GLU A 21 -10.58 -10.35 2.61
N SER A 22 -11.33 -11.38 2.22
CA SER A 22 -11.77 -12.44 3.15
C SER A 22 -10.61 -13.23 3.76
N TRP A 23 -9.48 -13.30 3.09
CA TRP A 23 -8.25 -13.97 3.53
C TRP A 23 -7.33 -13.09 4.37
N ASP A 24 -7.59 -11.78 4.43
CA ASP A 24 -6.69 -10.79 5.01
C ASP A 24 -6.82 -10.64 6.54
N ASN A 25 -5.77 -10.10 7.16
CA ASN A 25 -5.66 -9.91 8.60
C ASN A 25 -5.35 -8.44 8.92
N VAL A 26 -6.37 -7.67 9.31
CA VAL A 26 -6.27 -6.22 9.58
C VAL A 26 -6.79 -5.86 10.97
N GLY A 27 -6.50 -4.66 11.42
CA GLY A 27 -6.91 -4.11 12.71
C GLY A 27 -5.83 -4.21 13.77
N LEU A 28 -6.21 -4.32 15.04
CA LEU A 28 -5.26 -4.48 16.15
C LEU A 28 -4.69 -5.89 16.17
N LEU A 29 -3.48 -6.07 15.67
CA LEU A 29 -2.84 -7.37 15.60
C LEU A 29 -2.01 -7.70 16.83
N LEU A 30 -1.37 -6.70 17.44
CA LEU A 30 -0.54 -6.88 18.64
C LEU A 30 -0.88 -5.85 19.71
N GLY A 31 -0.79 -6.25 20.96
CA GLY A 31 -0.85 -5.36 22.12
C GLY A 31 -2.24 -5.25 22.75
N ARG A 32 -2.40 -4.21 23.57
CA ARG A 32 -3.62 -4.00 24.38
C ARG A 32 -4.40 -2.80 23.88
N GLY A 33 -5.65 -3.00 23.46
CA GLY A 33 -6.50 -1.92 22.95
C GLY A 33 -6.77 -0.79 23.96
N LYS A 34 -6.73 -1.07 25.27
CA LYS A 34 -6.89 -0.07 26.34
C LYS A 34 -5.60 0.64 26.75
N LYS A 35 -4.45 0.32 26.12
CA LYS A 35 -3.21 1.01 26.37
C LYS A 35 -3.33 2.48 25.95
N SER A 36 -2.85 3.40 26.80
CA SER A 36 -2.74 4.82 26.45
C SER A 36 -1.74 5.03 25.33
N VAL A 37 -2.06 5.94 24.43
CA VAL A 37 -1.23 6.33 23.29
C VAL A 37 -0.95 7.83 23.36
N THR A 38 0.31 8.19 23.25
CA THR A 38 0.81 9.56 23.16
C THR A 38 1.70 9.76 21.94
N LYS A 39 2.32 8.69 21.46
CA LYS A 39 3.20 8.70 20.29
C LYS A 39 2.94 7.50 19.37
N VAL A 40 2.80 7.81 18.09
CA VAL A 40 2.51 6.82 17.00
C VAL A 40 3.61 6.90 15.96
N LEU A 41 4.10 5.74 15.52
CA LEU A 41 4.95 5.59 14.34
C LEU A 41 4.12 4.99 13.20
N VAL A 42 4.16 5.58 12.01
CA VAL A 42 3.46 5.08 10.82
C VAL A 42 4.49 4.54 9.84
N ALA A 43 4.28 3.35 9.32
CA ALA A 43 5.22 2.66 8.43
C ALA A 43 4.47 1.83 7.37
N LEU A 44 5.12 1.49 6.26
CA LEU A 44 4.57 0.51 5.32
C LEU A 44 4.58 -0.89 5.94
N ASP A 45 5.73 -1.28 6.49
CA ASP A 45 6.00 -2.62 7.04
C ASP A 45 6.26 -2.59 8.53
N ALA A 46 5.79 -3.63 9.25
CA ALA A 46 6.15 -3.89 10.64
C ALA A 46 7.40 -4.78 10.70
N THR A 47 8.58 -4.19 10.47
CA THR A 47 9.86 -4.91 10.53
C THR A 47 10.53 -4.78 11.90
N GLY A 48 11.55 -5.62 12.18
CA GLY A 48 12.39 -5.47 13.37
C GLY A 48 13.10 -4.10 13.45
N ALA A 49 13.47 -3.52 12.30
CA ALA A 49 14.04 -2.18 12.23
C ALA A 49 13.02 -1.10 12.65
N VAL A 50 11.77 -1.21 12.19
CA VAL A 50 10.66 -0.33 12.59
C VAL A 50 10.34 -0.49 14.08
N CYS A 51 10.37 -1.74 14.61
CA CYS A 51 10.22 -1.99 16.04
C CYS A 51 11.32 -1.30 16.85
N ALA A 52 12.58 -1.42 16.43
CA ALA A 52 13.71 -0.79 17.09
C ALA A 52 13.63 0.75 17.08
N GLU A 53 13.21 1.35 15.96
CA GLU A 53 12.96 2.77 15.83
C GLU A 53 11.81 3.23 16.74
N ALA A 54 10.67 2.53 16.73
CA ALA A 54 9.53 2.82 17.60
C ALA A 54 9.92 2.79 19.08
N LYS A 55 10.73 1.81 19.48
CA LYS A 55 11.28 1.70 20.84
C LYS A 55 12.19 2.85 21.18
N ALA A 56 13.12 3.22 20.28
CA ALA A 56 14.05 4.33 20.50
C ALA A 56 13.32 5.69 20.61
N LEU A 57 12.24 5.88 19.86
CA LEU A 57 11.40 7.07 19.91
C LEU A 57 10.42 7.08 21.09
N GLY A 58 10.24 5.95 21.78
CA GLY A 58 9.27 5.80 22.86
C GLY A 58 7.82 5.79 22.35
N CYS A 59 7.58 5.17 21.20
CA CYS A 59 6.23 5.04 20.64
C CYS A 59 5.39 4.02 21.42
N ASP A 60 4.11 4.30 21.53
CA ASP A 60 3.13 3.41 22.16
C ASP A 60 2.46 2.48 21.17
N LEU A 61 2.38 2.93 19.92
CA LEU A 61 1.66 2.30 18.83
C LEU A 61 2.44 2.45 17.53
N VAL A 62 2.43 1.39 16.72
CA VAL A 62 2.82 1.42 15.32
C VAL A 62 1.58 1.16 14.47
N VAL A 63 1.36 1.99 13.44
CA VAL A 63 0.31 1.78 12.43
C VAL A 63 1.00 1.45 11.12
N THR A 64 0.65 0.29 10.53
CA THR A 64 1.26 -0.18 9.29
C THR A 64 0.22 -0.42 8.21
N HIS A 65 0.69 -0.46 6.96
CA HIS A 65 -0.08 -1.04 5.87
C HIS A 65 -0.01 -2.57 5.97
N HIS A 66 1.16 -3.16 5.81
CA HIS A 66 1.32 -4.60 5.85
C HIS A 66 1.11 -5.19 7.25
N PRO A 67 0.37 -6.32 7.35
CA PRO A 67 0.11 -6.96 8.63
C PRO A 67 1.35 -7.67 9.18
N VAL A 68 1.69 -7.38 10.42
CA VAL A 68 2.79 -8.05 11.13
C VAL A 68 2.56 -9.55 11.33
N ILE A 69 1.30 -9.99 11.27
CA ILE A 69 0.89 -11.40 11.24
C ILE A 69 0.00 -11.57 10.01
N PHE A 70 0.58 -12.02 8.90
CA PHE A 70 -0.16 -12.28 7.66
C PHE A 70 -0.85 -13.63 7.66
N HIS A 71 -0.13 -14.68 8.05
CA HIS A 71 -0.66 -16.03 8.15
C HIS A 71 -0.92 -16.43 9.61
N PRO A 72 -1.97 -17.23 9.89
CA PRO A 72 -2.19 -17.78 11.24
C PRO A 72 -0.93 -18.47 11.75
N THR A 73 -0.49 -18.11 12.96
CA THR A 73 0.65 -18.76 13.63
C THR A 73 0.21 -19.46 14.89
N GLY A 74 0.74 -20.67 15.11
CA GLY A 74 0.48 -21.47 16.30
C GLY A 74 1.47 -21.21 17.44
N HIS A 75 2.55 -20.48 17.19
CA HIS A 75 3.58 -20.16 18.18
C HIS A 75 4.26 -18.83 17.80
N VAL A 76 4.81 -18.17 18.81
CA VAL A 76 5.62 -16.95 18.65
C VAL A 76 6.91 -17.19 19.43
N THR A 77 8.03 -17.21 18.72
CA THR A 77 9.36 -17.50 19.25
C THR A 77 10.41 -16.64 18.54
N ASP A 78 11.68 -16.83 18.83
CA ASP A 78 12.85 -16.28 18.12
C ASP A 78 13.09 -16.88 16.73
N ASP A 79 12.08 -17.49 16.16
CA ASP A 79 12.03 -17.96 14.77
C ASP A 79 11.95 -16.76 13.81
N PRO A 80 12.68 -16.73 12.69
CA PRO A 80 12.63 -15.60 11.72
C PRO A 80 11.25 -15.19 11.25
N MET A 81 10.26 -16.10 11.28
CA MET A 81 8.87 -15.79 10.88
C MET A 81 8.06 -15.08 11.97
N THR A 82 8.46 -15.21 13.24
CA THR A 82 7.72 -14.67 14.40
C THR A 82 8.56 -13.80 15.33
N GLU A 83 9.86 -13.68 15.10
CA GLU A 83 10.77 -12.86 15.90
C GLU A 83 10.31 -11.39 15.99
N THR A 84 9.91 -10.81 14.86
CA THR A 84 9.39 -9.42 14.83
C THR A 84 8.13 -9.26 15.70
N VAL A 85 7.24 -10.26 15.70
CA VAL A 85 6.05 -10.26 16.57
C VAL A 85 6.48 -10.28 18.04
N LEU A 86 7.48 -11.11 18.38
CA LEU A 86 8.03 -11.20 19.72
C LEU A 86 8.66 -9.88 20.15
N ASP A 87 9.44 -9.22 19.28
CA ASP A 87 10.08 -7.92 19.54
C ASP A 87 9.06 -6.83 19.91
N PHE A 88 7.96 -6.74 19.15
CA PHE A 88 6.88 -5.81 19.45
C PHE A 88 6.20 -6.11 20.79
N LEU A 89 5.91 -7.38 21.06
CA LEU A 89 5.28 -7.81 22.32
C LEU A 89 6.17 -7.51 23.54
N GLU A 90 7.46 -7.83 23.47
CA GLU A 90 8.42 -7.55 24.55
C GLU A 90 8.65 -6.05 24.75
N SER A 91 8.62 -5.26 23.70
CA SER A 91 8.70 -3.79 23.76
C SER A 91 7.40 -3.17 24.29
N GLY A 92 6.32 -3.94 24.41
CA GLY A 92 5.02 -3.46 24.83
C GLY A 92 4.38 -2.48 23.84
N ILE A 93 4.83 -2.43 22.60
CA ILE A 93 4.33 -1.57 21.53
C ILE A 93 3.15 -2.28 20.86
N ALA A 94 2.02 -1.59 20.71
CA ALA A 94 0.87 -2.12 19.97
C ALA A 94 1.09 -1.96 18.46
N VAL A 95 0.47 -2.86 17.66
CA VAL A 95 0.50 -2.77 16.19
C VAL A 95 -0.90 -2.87 15.64
N ILE A 96 -1.29 -1.87 14.84
CA ILE A 96 -2.49 -1.84 14.00
C ILE A 96 -2.04 -1.90 12.55
N SER A 97 -2.65 -2.81 11.77
CA SER A 97 -2.39 -2.89 10.33
C SER A 97 -3.66 -2.61 9.53
N MET A 98 -3.51 -1.81 8.48
CA MET A 98 -4.55 -1.40 7.54
C MET A 98 -4.08 -1.80 6.14
N HIS A 99 -4.45 -2.99 5.69
CA HIS A 99 -3.94 -3.64 4.48
C HIS A 99 -4.95 -3.53 3.34
N THR A 100 -5.52 -4.63 2.87
CA THR A 100 -6.43 -4.60 1.72
C THR A 100 -7.66 -3.70 1.92
N ASN A 101 -8.08 -3.48 3.15
CA ASN A 101 -9.11 -2.47 3.44
C ASN A 101 -8.66 -1.05 3.08
N LEU A 102 -7.37 -0.71 3.22
CA LEU A 102 -6.82 0.58 2.83
C LEU A 102 -6.58 0.65 1.31
N ASP A 103 -6.28 -0.48 0.65
CA ASP A 103 -6.20 -0.55 -0.81
C ASP A 103 -7.54 -0.25 -1.49
N LEU A 104 -8.62 -0.76 -0.89
CA LEU A 104 -9.99 -0.63 -1.42
C LEU A 104 -10.67 0.70 -1.03
N ALA A 105 -10.22 1.33 0.06
CA ALA A 105 -10.83 2.56 0.57
C ALA A 105 -10.66 3.74 -0.38
N LEU A 106 -11.64 4.66 -0.36
CA LEU A 106 -11.47 5.99 -0.96
C LEU A 106 -10.38 6.76 -0.19
N ASP A 107 -9.59 7.53 -0.90
CA ASP A 107 -8.40 8.21 -0.38
C ASP A 107 -7.37 7.24 0.25
N GLY A 108 -7.42 5.97 -0.15
CA GLY A 108 -6.50 4.91 0.27
C GLY A 108 -5.28 4.79 -0.64
N VAL A 109 -4.64 3.61 -0.62
CA VAL A 109 -3.38 3.36 -1.36
C VAL A 109 -3.50 3.75 -2.83
N ASN A 110 -4.54 3.28 -3.50
CA ASN A 110 -4.66 3.41 -4.95
C ASN A 110 -5.09 4.82 -5.39
N ASP A 111 -5.89 5.52 -4.58
CA ASP A 111 -6.20 6.93 -4.84
C ASP A 111 -4.95 7.80 -4.67
N VAL A 112 -4.19 7.60 -3.59
CA VAL A 112 -2.94 8.33 -3.34
C VAL A 112 -1.89 8.03 -4.41
N LEU A 113 -1.80 6.78 -4.90
CA LEU A 113 -0.92 6.42 -6.00
C LEU A 113 -1.32 7.16 -7.29
N ALA A 114 -2.60 7.15 -7.64
CA ALA A 114 -3.14 7.86 -8.81
C ALA A 114 -2.87 9.36 -8.75
N GLU A 115 -3.11 9.99 -7.59
CA GLU A 115 -2.82 11.40 -7.34
C GLU A 115 -1.32 11.71 -7.43
N THR A 116 -0.46 10.83 -6.87
CA THR A 116 0.99 10.97 -6.92
C THR A 116 1.49 10.95 -8.36
N LEU A 117 0.89 10.12 -9.21
CA LEU A 117 1.20 10.06 -10.65
C LEU A 117 0.50 11.16 -11.46
N GLY A 118 -0.26 12.04 -10.82
CA GLY A 118 -0.89 13.20 -11.45
C GLY A 118 -2.00 12.82 -12.43
N LEU A 119 -2.75 11.77 -12.14
CA LEU A 119 -3.89 11.39 -12.95
C LEU A 119 -5.05 12.39 -12.76
N ASP A 120 -5.65 12.82 -13.84
CA ASP A 120 -6.86 13.62 -13.86
C ASP A 120 -8.11 12.69 -13.94
N HIS A 121 -9.23 13.11 -13.36
CA HIS A 121 -10.50 12.37 -13.38
C HIS A 121 -10.37 10.95 -12.85
N ILE A 122 -9.77 10.81 -11.65
CA ILE A 122 -9.59 9.52 -11.01
C ILE A 122 -10.94 8.85 -10.73
N MET A 123 -11.07 7.61 -11.14
CA MET A 123 -12.27 6.78 -10.95
C MET A 123 -11.86 5.38 -10.51
N THR A 124 -12.72 4.74 -9.74
CA THR A 124 -12.60 3.31 -9.46
C THR A 124 -12.98 2.53 -10.72
N LEU A 125 -12.17 1.55 -11.07
CA LEU A 125 -12.50 0.61 -12.13
C LEU A 125 -13.44 -0.47 -11.57
N GLU A 126 -14.64 -0.56 -12.13
CA GLU A 126 -15.67 -1.50 -11.70
C GLU A 126 -15.89 -2.58 -12.77
N SER A 127 -16.28 -3.76 -12.34
CA SER A 127 -16.68 -4.86 -13.20
C SER A 127 -18.16 -5.18 -13.00
N ASP A 128 -18.92 -5.24 -14.08
CA ASP A 128 -20.32 -5.70 -14.06
C ASP A 128 -20.41 -7.23 -13.95
N GLU A 129 -19.33 -7.96 -14.26
CA GLU A 129 -19.32 -9.42 -14.36
C GLU A 129 -18.70 -10.11 -13.15
N ASP A 130 -17.75 -9.47 -12.47
CA ASP A 130 -17.01 -10.04 -11.34
C ASP A 130 -16.82 -9.01 -10.21
N GLU A 131 -17.65 -9.13 -9.18
CA GLU A 131 -17.58 -8.28 -7.99
C GLU A 131 -16.22 -8.37 -7.26
N ALA A 132 -15.50 -9.48 -7.41
CA ALA A 132 -14.17 -9.65 -6.80
C ALA A 132 -13.08 -8.77 -7.45
N LEU A 133 -13.31 -8.28 -8.67
CA LEU A 133 -12.41 -7.37 -9.38
C LEU A 133 -12.76 -5.90 -9.14
N CYS A 134 -13.86 -5.62 -8.41
CA CYS A 134 -14.32 -4.27 -8.15
C CYS A 134 -13.48 -3.58 -7.08
N HIS A 135 -13.39 -2.25 -7.21
CA HIS A 135 -12.93 -1.30 -6.17
C HIS A 135 -11.43 -1.24 -5.87
N LEU A 136 -10.56 -2.14 -6.38
CA LEU A 136 -9.12 -2.04 -6.13
C LEU A 136 -8.44 -1.05 -7.07
N ILE A 137 -8.64 -1.22 -8.38
CA ILE A 137 -7.93 -0.46 -9.41
C ILE A 137 -8.52 0.95 -9.55
N ARG A 138 -7.65 1.94 -9.67
CA ARG A 138 -8.02 3.30 -10.07
C ARG A 138 -7.61 3.56 -11.50
N THR A 139 -8.42 4.31 -12.23
CA THR A 139 -8.10 4.81 -13.58
C THR A 139 -8.18 6.32 -13.61
N GLY A 140 -7.47 6.90 -14.55
CA GLY A 140 -7.50 8.34 -14.80
C GLY A 140 -6.70 8.69 -16.05
N PHE A 141 -6.62 9.97 -16.34
CA PHE A 141 -6.03 10.44 -17.57
C PHE A 141 -4.75 11.25 -17.33
N VAL A 142 -3.82 11.14 -18.25
CA VAL A 142 -2.63 12.00 -18.32
C VAL A 142 -2.60 12.74 -19.66
N LYS A 143 -1.80 13.79 -19.74
CA LYS A 143 -1.49 14.39 -21.03
C LYS A 143 -0.79 13.35 -21.91
N PRO A 144 -1.28 13.08 -23.14
CA PRO A 144 -0.71 12.04 -23.99
C PRO A 144 0.79 12.17 -24.16
N CYS A 145 1.52 11.07 -23.97
CA CYS A 145 2.97 10.99 -24.10
C CYS A 145 3.42 9.58 -24.53
N GLU A 146 4.70 9.45 -24.87
CA GLU A 146 5.29 8.15 -25.19
C GLU A 146 5.59 7.36 -23.90
N LEU A 147 5.49 6.03 -23.99
CA LEU A 147 5.69 5.14 -22.84
C LEU A 147 7.04 5.32 -22.12
N PRO A 148 8.18 5.45 -22.82
CA PRO A 148 9.45 5.69 -22.13
C PRO A 148 9.49 6.99 -21.31
N ASP A 149 8.83 8.04 -21.78
CA ASP A 149 8.75 9.33 -21.08
C ASP A 149 7.87 9.19 -19.83
N PHE A 150 6.74 8.50 -19.97
CA PHE A 150 5.86 8.23 -18.82
C PHE A 150 6.53 7.30 -17.80
N ALA A 151 7.24 6.26 -18.23
CA ALA A 151 7.98 5.38 -17.32
C ALA A 151 9.07 6.15 -16.55
N ALA A 152 9.78 7.08 -17.23
CA ALA A 152 10.74 7.95 -16.57
C ALA A 152 10.06 8.88 -15.54
N PHE A 153 8.88 9.42 -15.87
CA PHE A 153 8.07 10.23 -14.96
C PHE A 153 7.61 9.42 -13.73
N VAL A 154 7.07 8.21 -13.93
CA VAL A 154 6.68 7.30 -12.84
C VAL A 154 7.86 7.03 -11.91
N LYS A 155 9.02 6.69 -12.49
CA LYS A 155 10.26 6.46 -11.75
C LYS A 155 10.64 7.65 -10.86
N ASP A 156 10.61 8.85 -11.40
CA ASP A 156 10.96 10.09 -10.66
C ASP A 156 9.94 10.39 -9.56
N ARG A 157 8.66 10.31 -9.90
CA ARG A 157 7.55 10.65 -8.97
C ARG A 157 7.47 9.72 -7.76
N LEU A 158 7.71 8.43 -7.96
CA LEU A 158 7.69 7.43 -6.90
C LEU A 158 9.06 7.24 -6.22
N GLY A 159 10.12 7.84 -6.79
CA GLY A 159 11.48 7.68 -6.30
C GLY A 159 12.05 6.28 -6.53
N CYS A 160 11.56 5.56 -7.55
CA CYS A 160 12.00 4.19 -7.85
C CYS A 160 13.50 4.16 -8.18
N PRO A 161 14.31 3.32 -7.54
CA PRO A 161 15.71 3.13 -7.93
C PRO A 161 15.85 2.48 -9.31
N GLY A 162 14.85 1.69 -9.72
CA GLY A 162 14.71 1.09 -11.04
C GLY A 162 13.27 0.68 -11.27
N LEU A 163 12.83 0.56 -12.53
CA LEU A 163 11.55 -0.02 -12.88
C LEU A 163 11.69 -0.86 -14.16
N ARG A 164 10.69 -1.70 -14.44
CA ARG A 164 10.60 -2.52 -15.64
C ARG A 164 9.32 -2.17 -16.38
N TYR A 165 9.31 -2.23 -17.70
CA TYR A 165 8.09 -2.03 -18.48
C TYR A 165 8.08 -2.84 -19.78
N ALA A 166 6.88 -3.12 -20.29
CA ALA A 166 6.62 -3.66 -21.61
C ALA A 166 5.66 -2.75 -22.37
N SER A 167 5.80 -2.71 -23.70
CA SER A 167 5.00 -1.84 -24.54
C SER A 167 3.83 -2.59 -25.16
N GLY A 168 2.62 -2.09 -24.97
CA GLY A 168 1.43 -2.49 -25.71
C GLY A 168 1.29 -1.84 -27.09
N GLY A 169 2.27 -1.02 -27.51
CA GLY A 169 2.26 -0.37 -28.82
C GLY A 169 1.34 0.85 -28.92
N LYS A 170 0.91 1.40 -27.80
CA LYS A 170 0.05 2.60 -27.72
C LYS A 170 0.76 3.75 -26.99
N PRO A 171 0.46 5.02 -27.32
CA PRO A 171 0.83 6.13 -26.47
C PRO A 171 0.07 6.05 -25.13
N VAL A 172 0.67 6.60 -24.08
CA VAL A 172 0.06 6.66 -22.75
C VAL A 172 -0.93 7.83 -22.69
N ARG A 173 -2.15 7.55 -22.28
CA ARG A 173 -3.23 8.53 -22.13
C ARG A 173 -4.18 8.19 -20.98
N GLU A 174 -4.70 6.95 -20.95
CA GLU A 174 -5.58 6.44 -19.92
C GLU A 174 -4.81 5.40 -19.11
N VAL A 175 -4.54 5.75 -17.85
CA VAL A 175 -3.68 4.98 -16.97
C VAL A 175 -4.50 4.34 -15.88
N ALA A 176 -4.34 3.04 -15.72
CA ALA A 176 -4.79 2.30 -14.54
C ALA A 176 -3.64 2.16 -13.55
N VAL A 177 -3.96 2.18 -12.25
CA VAL A 177 -3.00 1.97 -11.16
C VAL A 177 -3.53 0.95 -10.17
N GLY A 178 -2.62 0.11 -9.67
CA GLY A 178 -2.85 -0.81 -8.56
C GLY A 178 -1.55 -0.98 -7.80
N GLY A 179 -1.51 -0.46 -6.55
CA GLY A 179 -0.34 -0.57 -5.67
C GLY A 179 -0.04 -2.03 -5.33
N GLY A 180 1.24 -2.34 -5.10
CA GLY A 180 1.68 -3.69 -4.78
C GLY A 180 1.43 -4.72 -5.90
N ALA A 181 1.09 -5.94 -5.54
CA ALA A 181 1.05 -7.11 -6.42
C ALA A 181 -0.30 -7.28 -7.14
N CYS A 182 -0.58 -6.47 -8.17
CA CYS A 182 -1.85 -6.51 -8.91
C CYS A 182 -1.76 -7.22 -10.29
N ALA A 183 -0.84 -8.17 -10.48
CA ALA A 183 -0.73 -8.92 -11.74
C ALA A 183 -2.04 -9.61 -12.17
N GLY A 184 -2.88 -10.03 -11.22
CA GLY A 184 -4.17 -10.65 -11.48
C GLY A 184 -5.19 -9.75 -12.19
N TYR A 185 -4.95 -8.44 -12.25
CA TYR A 185 -5.86 -7.46 -12.87
C TYR A 185 -5.47 -7.08 -14.30
N ILE A 186 -4.41 -7.65 -14.88
CA ILE A 186 -3.90 -7.27 -16.21
C ILE A 186 -4.97 -7.42 -17.29
N GLU A 187 -5.69 -8.55 -17.34
CA GLU A 187 -6.75 -8.79 -18.33
C GLU A 187 -7.92 -7.83 -18.13
N PHE A 188 -8.36 -7.67 -16.89
CA PHE A 188 -9.43 -6.74 -16.52
C PHE A 188 -9.12 -5.28 -16.92
N VAL A 189 -7.89 -4.81 -16.63
CA VAL A 189 -7.44 -3.48 -17.05
C VAL A 189 -7.37 -3.36 -18.58
N ALA A 190 -6.90 -4.37 -19.29
CA ALA A 190 -6.87 -4.34 -20.74
C ALA A 190 -8.28 -4.28 -21.37
N GLU A 191 -9.26 -4.98 -20.78
CA GLU A 191 -10.66 -5.00 -21.19
C GLU A 191 -11.40 -3.68 -20.92
N SER A 192 -10.99 -2.94 -19.87
CA SER A 192 -11.57 -1.63 -19.57
C SER A 192 -11.31 -0.56 -20.61
N GLY A 193 -10.28 -0.75 -21.46
CA GLY A 193 -9.87 0.20 -22.47
C GLY A 193 -8.70 1.10 -22.06
N ALA A 194 -8.21 1.02 -20.82
CA ALA A 194 -6.97 1.69 -20.41
C ALA A 194 -5.81 1.24 -21.30
N ASP A 195 -4.92 2.17 -21.63
CA ASP A 195 -3.76 1.87 -22.47
C ASP A 195 -2.50 1.51 -21.66
N THR A 196 -2.48 1.86 -20.37
CA THR A 196 -1.32 1.68 -19.50
C THR A 196 -1.74 1.22 -18.11
N PHE A 197 -1.00 0.26 -17.55
CA PHE A 197 -1.17 -0.21 -16.17
C PHE A 197 0.13 -0.07 -15.39
N VAL A 198 0.07 0.62 -14.24
CA VAL A 198 1.18 0.78 -13.28
C VAL A 198 0.87 -0.05 -12.04
N THR A 199 1.76 -0.99 -11.73
CA THR A 199 1.65 -1.91 -10.58
C THR A 199 3.02 -2.42 -10.17
N ALA A 200 3.11 -3.54 -9.44
CA ALA A 200 4.37 -4.14 -9.01
C ALA A 200 4.33 -5.68 -9.00
N ASP A 201 5.47 -6.27 -8.60
CA ASP A 201 5.66 -7.73 -8.42
C ASP A 201 5.34 -8.58 -9.65
N LEU A 202 5.62 -8.04 -10.84
CA LEU A 202 5.31 -8.69 -12.12
C LEU A 202 6.35 -9.76 -12.48
N LYS A 203 5.85 -10.89 -12.98
CA LYS A 203 6.65 -11.97 -13.52
C LYS A 203 6.88 -11.78 -15.04
N TYR A 204 7.85 -12.50 -15.58
CA TYR A 204 8.19 -12.45 -17.00
C TYR A 204 6.98 -12.66 -17.92
N HIS A 205 6.09 -13.61 -17.58
CA HIS A 205 4.92 -13.93 -18.41
C HIS A 205 3.82 -12.87 -18.33
N ASP A 206 3.76 -12.07 -17.27
CA ASP A 206 2.83 -10.97 -17.12
C ASP A 206 3.12 -9.87 -18.16
N PHE A 207 4.39 -9.56 -18.39
CA PHE A 207 4.82 -8.63 -19.46
C PHE A 207 4.45 -9.18 -20.85
N GLN A 208 4.65 -10.48 -21.10
CA GLN A 208 4.25 -11.10 -22.38
C GLN A 208 2.73 -11.07 -22.60
N LEU A 209 1.95 -11.27 -21.53
CA LEU A 209 0.50 -11.16 -21.58
C LEU A 209 0.07 -9.75 -21.94
N ALA A 210 0.61 -8.75 -21.26
CA ALA A 210 0.29 -7.34 -21.51
C ALA A 210 0.61 -6.92 -22.95
N GLU A 211 1.77 -7.32 -23.50
CA GLU A 211 2.11 -7.08 -24.91
C GLU A 211 1.06 -7.69 -25.88
N LYS A 212 0.60 -8.92 -25.61
CA LYS A 212 -0.43 -9.58 -26.43
C LYS A 212 -1.77 -8.87 -26.38
N LEU A 213 -2.12 -8.30 -25.21
CA LEU A 213 -3.35 -7.55 -25.00
C LEU A 213 -3.26 -6.11 -25.51
N GLY A 214 -2.08 -5.67 -25.95
CA GLY A 214 -1.85 -4.29 -26.36
C GLY A 214 -1.92 -3.28 -25.21
N LEU A 215 -1.54 -3.70 -24.00
CA LEU A 215 -1.49 -2.91 -22.78
C LEU A 215 -0.03 -2.56 -22.44
N ASN A 216 0.27 -1.28 -22.25
CA ASN A 216 1.54 -0.89 -21.64
C ASN A 216 1.53 -1.31 -20.18
N LEU A 217 2.57 -1.98 -19.71
CA LEU A 217 2.66 -2.48 -18.34
C LEU A 217 3.94 -1.97 -17.69
N ILE A 218 3.81 -1.36 -16.51
CA ILE A 218 4.93 -0.80 -15.74
C ILE A 218 4.96 -1.47 -14.37
N ASP A 219 6.09 -2.08 -14.02
CA ASP A 219 6.43 -2.57 -12.68
C ASP A 219 7.29 -1.50 -12.00
N ALA A 220 6.66 -0.76 -11.10
CA ALA A 220 7.28 0.40 -10.44
C ALA A 220 7.79 0.10 -9.02
N GLY A 221 7.72 -1.18 -8.60
CA GLY A 221 8.15 -1.63 -7.28
C GLY A 221 7.02 -1.61 -6.25
N HIS A 222 6.98 -2.66 -5.41
CA HIS A 222 5.94 -2.84 -4.40
C HIS A 222 5.97 -1.70 -3.38
N PHE A 223 7.14 -1.48 -2.78
CA PHE A 223 7.34 -0.41 -1.80
C PHE A 223 6.98 0.96 -2.38
N GLU A 224 7.46 1.27 -3.58
CA GLU A 224 7.29 2.58 -4.20
C GLU A 224 5.84 2.89 -4.58
N THR A 225 5.07 1.88 -4.97
CA THR A 225 3.66 2.07 -5.34
C THR A 225 2.74 2.23 -4.14
N GLU A 226 3.08 1.70 -2.97
CA GLU A 226 2.25 1.74 -1.77
C GLU A 226 2.73 2.77 -0.73
N ASN A 227 4.04 3.01 -0.62
CA ASN A 227 4.60 3.90 0.40
C ASN A 227 4.05 5.35 0.39
N PRO A 228 3.60 5.94 -0.74
CA PRO A 228 2.96 7.26 -0.74
C PRO A 228 1.80 7.40 0.25
N VAL A 229 1.01 6.33 0.49
CA VAL A 229 -0.12 6.37 1.44
C VAL A 229 0.31 6.63 2.88
N ILE A 230 1.54 6.30 3.26
CA ILE A 230 2.04 6.43 4.63
C ILE A 230 2.06 7.91 5.08
N ALA A 231 2.42 8.82 4.17
CA ALA A 231 2.38 10.25 4.46
C ALA A 231 0.92 10.74 4.66
N SER A 232 -0.01 10.29 3.82
CA SER A 232 -1.44 10.59 3.95
C SER A 232 -2.01 10.05 5.26
N LEU A 233 -1.72 8.80 5.60
CA LEU A 233 -2.18 8.17 6.83
C LEU A 233 -1.64 8.89 8.09
N ALA A 234 -0.37 9.28 8.09
CA ALA A 234 0.24 10.04 9.19
C ALA A 234 -0.40 11.44 9.33
N ALA A 235 -0.66 12.13 8.22
CA ALA A 235 -1.33 13.43 8.22
C ALA A 235 -2.74 13.34 8.80
N ARG A 236 -3.55 12.37 8.34
CA ARG A 236 -4.93 12.14 8.84
C ARG A 236 -4.96 11.84 10.35
N LEU A 237 -4.00 11.05 10.86
CA LEU A 237 -3.87 10.80 12.29
C LEU A 237 -3.49 12.06 13.07
N GLY A 238 -2.55 12.85 12.57
CA GLY A 238 -2.13 14.10 13.21
C GLY A 238 -3.20 15.19 13.21
N GLU A 239 -3.99 15.28 12.15
CA GLU A 239 -5.12 16.21 12.05
C GLU A 239 -6.26 15.83 13.01
N GLN A 240 -6.59 14.54 13.08
CA GLN A 240 -7.66 14.05 13.95
C GLN A 240 -7.28 14.14 15.42
N PHE A 241 -6.02 13.89 15.75
CA PHE A 241 -5.53 13.78 17.12
C PHE A 241 -4.34 14.71 17.36
N PRO A 242 -4.57 16.03 17.48
CA PRO A 242 -3.49 17.02 17.64
C PRO A 242 -2.61 16.82 18.89
N GLU A 243 -3.11 16.06 19.86
CA GLU A 243 -2.35 15.71 21.07
C GLU A 243 -1.40 14.51 20.85
N LEU A 244 -1.51 13.78 19.74
CA LEU A 244 -0.57 12.70 19.42
C LEU A 244 0.68 13.23 18.71
N GLU A 245 1.82 12.75 19.14
CA GLU A 245 3.04 12.87 18.35
C GLU A 245 3.04 11.76 17.28
N VAL A 246 2.71 12.12 16.03
CA VAL A 246 2.73 11.19 14.88
C VAL A 246 4.05 11.36 14.14
N ARG A 247 4.73 10.24 13.88
CA ARG A 247 5.99 10.16 13.13
C ARG A 247 5.86 9.15 12.00
N ILE A 248 6.60 9.37 10.93
CA ILE A 248 6.78 8.40 9.85
C ILE A 248 8.12 7.70 10.08
N ALA A 249 8.13 6.37 9.96
CA ALA A 249 9.34 5.58 10.15
C ALA A 249 10.38 5.83 9.05
N HIS A 250 11.65 5.79 9.44
CA HIS A 250 12.78 5.83 8.52
C HIS A 250 13.07 4.42 8.00
N HIS A 251 12.24 3.95 7.08
CA HIS A 251 12.43 2.65 6.43
C HIS A 251 12.39 2.83 4.91
N GLY A 252 12.85 1.85 4.19
CA GLY A 252 12.89 1.85 2.74
C GLY A 252 12.81 0.43 2.19
N ASP A 253 12.68 0.32 0.89
CA ASP A 253 12.66 -0.96 0.19
C ASP A 253 13.87 -1.84 0.58
N CYS A 254 13.63 -3.13 0.75
CA CYS A 254 14.67 -4.13 0.97
C CYS A 254 15.40 -4.53 -0.34
N ILE A 255 14.79 -4.24 -1.50
CA ILE A 255 15.36 -4.54 -2.81
C ILE A 255 16.44 -3.50 -3.15
N ARG A 256 17.52 -3.96 -3.78
CA ARG A 256 18.61 -3.11 -4.23
C ARG A 256 18.81 -3.27 -5.73
N TYR A 257 19.07 -2.16 -6.39
CA TYR A 257 19.34 -2.08 -7.82
C TYR A 257 20.82 -1.72 -8.03
N LEU A 258 21.44 -2.28 -9.07
CA LEU A 258 22.83 -2.02 -9.46
C LEU A 258 22.90 -0.99 -10.59
#